data_ff5b73f005de3943cfe6ad55eea2ce80
#
_entry.id   ff5b73f005de3943cfe6ad55eea2ce80
#
_cell.length_a   1.000
_cell.length_b   1.000
_cell.length_c   1.000
_cell.angle_alpha   90.00
_cell.angle_beta   90.00
_cell.angle_gamma   90.00
#
_symmetry.space_group_name_H-M   'P 1'
#
loop_
_entity.id
_entity.type
_entity.pdbx_description
1 polymer ?
#
loop_
_entity_poly.entity_id
_entity_poly.type
_entity_poly.pdbx_seq_one_letter_code
_entity_poly.pdbx_strand_id
1 'polypeptide(L)'
;VTVTKGDGAERAPTAGAAPKPAPMPPIDPSTYECVTDVARLDHWIAKAREAGVCGFDTETDSLEAVTARLVGFSLAIAPGEACYVPLAHGGTDLLAEKPVQIPLADALSRIKDLLEDDAVLKVGQNLKYDMSVLRQHGIAIRPFDDTMVMSFDLDAGDHGHGMDELSELYLGHKPISYKSLTGTGKSQISFAAVPVAEATK
;
A
#
# COMPACT_ATOMS: atom_id res chain seq x y z
N VAL A 1 -35.34 32.53 -38.14
CA VAL A 1 -34.17 32.71 -37.29
C VAL A 1 -33.19 31.60 -37.61
N THR A 2 -32.11 31.94 -38.30
CA THR A 2 -31.08 31.02 -38.80
C THR A 2 -30.03 30.87 -37.66
N VAL A 3 -29.89 29.69 -37.11
CA VAL A 3 -28.84 29.37 -36.12
C VAL A 3 -27.56 29.04 -36.88
N THR A 4 -26.57 29.91 -36.83
CA THR A 4 -25.22 29.68 -37.32
C THR A 4 -24.50 28.73 -36.37
N LYS A 5 -24.00 27.58 -36.87
CA LYS A 5 -23.06 26.70 -36.17
C LYS A 5 -21.80 27.48 -35.85
N GLY A 6 -21.45 27.62 -34.59
CA GLY A 6 -20.16 28.16 -34.18
C GLY A 6 -19.06 27.11 -34.43
N ASP A 7 -18.02 27.58 -35.13
CA ASP A 7 -16.79 26.85 -35.44
C ASP A 7 -15.98 26.53 -34.16
N GLY A 8 -15.45 25.33 -34.20
CA GLY A 8 -14.23 24.82 -33.60
C GLY A 8 -13.67 25.50 -32.35
N ALA A 9 -13.96 24.94 -31.19
CA ALA A 9 -13.08 25.13 -30.04
C ALA A 9 -11.74 24.47 -30.35
N GLU A 10 -10.70 25.29 -30.55
CA GLU A 10 -9.32 24.88 -30.67
C GLU A 10 -8.94 24.06 -29.43
N ARG A 11 -8.66 22.77 -29.63
CA ARG A 11 -8.23 21.87 -28.59
C ARG A 11 -6.91 22.41 -28.04
N ALA A 12 -6.85 22.72 -26.76
CA ALA A 12 -5.61 23.10 -26.09
C ALA A 12 -4.51 22.05 -26.40
N PRO A 13 -3.24 22.47 -26.57
CA PRO A 13 -2.17 21.54 -26.87
C PRO A 13 -2.11 20.48 -25.77
N THR A 14 -2.22 19.22 -26.17
CA THR A 14 -1.99 18.08 -25.28
C THR A 14 -0.62 18.26 -24.66
N ALA A 15 -0.56 18.35 -23.35
CA ALA A 15 0.69 18.32 -22.60
C ALA A 15 1.50 17.14 -23.11
N GLY A 16 2.74 17.39 -23.55
CA GLY A 16 3.61 16.34 -24.09
C GLY A 16 3.66 15.18 -23.07
N ALA A 17 3.55 13.95 -23.58
CA ALA A 17 3.64 12.75 -22.76
C ALA A 17 4.83 12.87 -21.81
N ALA A 18 4.59 12.66 -20.52
CA ALA A 18 5.67 12.66 -19.52
C ALA A 18 6.79 11.70 -19.97
N PRO A 19 8.06 12.05 -19.77
CA PRO A 19 9.15 11.17 -20.18
C PRO A 19 8.96 9.81 -19.50
N LYS A 20 9.02 8.75 -20.30
CA LYS A 20 8.90 7.38 -19.82
C LYS A 20 9.98 7.17 -18.74
N PRO A 21 9.64 6.74 -17.52
CA PRO A 21 10.64 6.55 -16.48
C PRO A 21 11.72 5.57 -16.93
N ALA A 22 12.95 5.78 -16.47
CA ALA A 22 14.04 4.85 -16.72
C ALA A 22 13.66 3.45 -16.22
N PRO A 23 14.07 2.38 -16.94
CA PRO A 23 13.78 1.02 -16.48
C PRO A 23 14.31 0.83 -15.05
N MET A 24 13.42 0.44 -14.13
CA MET A 24 13.82 0.08 -12.78
C MET A 24 14.55 -1.28 -12.80
N PRO A 25 15.52 -1.50 -11.92
CA PRO A 25 16.10 -2.83 -11.75
C PRO A 25 14.97 -3.82 -11.37
N PRO A 26 15.10 -5.10 -11.72
CA PRO A 26 14.14 -6.12 -11.31
C PRO A 26 13.96 -6.11 -9.80
N ILE A 27 12.71 -6.08 -9.36
CA ILE A 27 12.37 -6.18 -7.93
C ILE A 27 12.53 -7.64 -7.53
N ASP A 28 13.31 -7.90 -6.48
CA ASP A 28 13.46 -9.21 -5.86
C ASP A 28 12.73 -9.24 -4.51
N PRO A 29 11.52 -9.82 -4.43
CA PRO A 29 10.76 -9.88 -3.19
C PRO A 29 11.43 -10.71 -2.09
N SER A 30 12.42 -11.55 -2.42
CA SER A 30 13.15 -12.34 -1.43
C SER A 30 14.03 -11.50 -0.51
N THR A 31 14.27 -10.23 -0.88
CA THR A 31 15.03 -9.27 -0.06
C THR A 31 14.18 -8.54 0.97
N TYR A 32 12.86 -8.68 0.90
CA TYR A 32 11.96 -8.02 1.83
C TYR A 32 12.04 -8.64 3.22
N GLU A 33 12.04 -7.78 4.23
CA GLU A 33 12.20 -8.20 5.61
C GLU A 33 10.85 -8.44 6.30
N CYS A 34 10.72 -9.61 6.96
CA CYS A 34 9.64 -9.85 7.91
C CYS A 34 10.07 -9.33 9.29
N VAL A 35 9.40 -8.30 9.79
CA VAL A 35 9.73 -7.63 11.05
C VAL A 35 8.85 -8.16 12.18
N THR A 36 9.43 -8.95 13.07
CA THR A 36 8.72 -9.65 14.16
C THR A 36 9.12 -9.17 15.56
N ASP A 37 10.01 -8.20 15.65
CA ASP A 37 10.43 -7.59 16.90
C ASP A 37 10.43 -6.05 16.85
N VAL A 38 10.28 -5.46 18.02
CA VAL A 38 10.12 -4.02 18.20
C VAL A 38 11.37 -3.24 17.78
N ALA A 39 12.56 -3.75 18.07
CA ALA A 39 13.80 -3.04 17.77
C ALA A 39 14.01 -2.93 16.24
N ARG A 40 13.61 -3.98 15.48
CA ARG A 40 13.63 -3.92 14.02
C ARG A 40 12.59 -2.96 13.47
N LEU A 41 11.38 -2.90 14.06
CA LEU A 41 10.39 -1.90 13.68
C LEU A 41 10.90 -0.48 13.94
N ASP A 42 11.50 -0.22 15.10
CA ASP A 42 12.10 1.08 15.42
C ASP A 42 13.21 1.46 14.43
N HIS A 43 13.99 0.48 13.96
CA HIS A 43 15.00 0.71 12.91
C HIS A 43 14.36 1.14 11.57
N TRP A 44 13.29 0.47 11.12
CA TRP A 44 12.58 0.85 9.90
C TRP A 44 11.94 2.23 10.01
N ILE A 45 11.36 2.56 11.16
CA ILE A 45 10.82 3.89 11.44
C ILE A 45 11.93 4.97 11.38
N ALA A 46 13.10 4.68 11.93
CA ALA A 46 14.25 5.61 11.85
C ALA A 46 14.69 5.83 10.40
N LYS A 47 14.76 4.77 9.58
CA LYS A 47 15.08 4.89 8.15
C LYS A 47 14.02 5.71 7.39
N ALA A 48 12.73 5.54 7.68
CA ALA A 48 11.67 6.33 7.08
C ALA A 48 11.83 7.82 7.42
N ARG A 49 12.18 8.15 8.66
CA ARG A 49 12.46 9.52 9.08
C ARG A 49 13.71 10.11 8.41
N GLU A 50 14.75 9.32 8.26
CA GLU A 50 15.97 9.75 7.56
C GLU A 50 15.69 10.02 6.08
N ALA A 51 14.89 9.18 5.43
CA ALA A 51 14.49 9.34 4.03
C ALA A 51 13.52 10.52 3.82
N GLY A 52 12.74 10.90 4.84
CA GLY A 52 11.70 11.93 4.75
C GLY A 52 10.46 11.49 3.95
N VAL A 53 10.44 10.25 3.46
CA VAL A 53 9.34 9.65 2.70
C VAL A 53 9.32 8.15 2.91
N CYS A 54 8.12 7.55 2.95
CA CYS A 54 7.97 6.09 2.94
C CYS A 54 6.67 5.67 2.20
N GLY A 55 6.73 4.52 1.55
CA GLY A 55 5.53 3.78 1.15
C GLY A 55 4.90 3.13 2.37
N PHE A 56 3.56 3.14 2.45
CA PHE A 56 2.80 2.53 3.54
C PHE A 56 1.52 1.89 3.01
N ASP A 57 1.23 0.69 3.46
CA ASP A 57 0.00 -0.05 3.14
C ASP A 57 -0.40 -0.95 4.29
N THR A 58 -1.72 -1.23 4.45
CA THR A 58 -2.25 -2.11 5.49
C THR A 58 -2.86 -3.37 4.91
N GLU A 59 -2.60 -4.50 5.56
CA GLU A 59 -3.26 -5.77 5.29
C GLU A 59 -4.31 -6.07 6.35
N THR A 60 -5.50 -6.49 5.90
CA THR A 60 -6.66 -6.67 6.76
C THR A 60 -7.41 -7.96 6.47
N ASP A 61 -8.33 -8.32 7.36
CA ASP A 61 -9.18 -9.51 7.20
C ASP A 61 -10.48 -9.28 6.43
N SER A 62 -10.77 -8.04 6.00
CA SER A 62 -12.01 -7.67 5.32
C SER A 62 -11.80 -6.48 4.38
N LEU A 63 -12.62 -6.37 3.34
CA LEU A 63 -12.68 -5.18 2.47
C LEU A 63 -13.52 -4.04 3.06
N GLU A 64 -14.25 -4.29 4.15
CA GLU A 64 -15.06 -3.29 4.84
C GLU A 64 -14.19 -2.53 5.85
N ALA A 65 -13.56 -1.43 5.41
CA ALA A 65 -12.53 -0.71 6.16
C ALA A 65 -12.95 -0.28 7.57
N VAL A 66 -14.24 0.00 7.82
CA VAL A 66 -14.72 0.49 9.12
C VAL A 66 -14.84 -0.63 10.18
N THR A 67 -14.81 -1.88 9.76
CA THR A 67 -14.91 -3.06 10.64
C THR A 67 -13.75 -4.04 10.44
N ALA A 68 -12.92 -3.82 9.43
CA ALA A 68 -11.76 -4.65 9.14
C ALA A 68 -10.76 -4.63 10.31
N ARG A 69 -10.23 -5.80 10.64
CA ARG A 69 -9.14 -5.93 11.62
C ARG A 69 -7.81 -5.87 10.90
N LEU A 70 -6.89 -5.11 11.45
CA LEU A 70 -5.53 -5.02 10.96
C LEU A 70 -4.80 -6.37 11.16
N VAL A 71 -4.29 -6.94 10.07
CA VAL A 71 -3.53 -8.19 10.06
C VAL A 71 -2.03 -7.92 10.01
N GLY A 72 -1.62 -6.86 9.35
CA GLY A 72 -0.25 -6.40 9.26
C GLY A 72 -0.16 -5.08 8.48
N PHE A 73 1.04 -4.59 8.31
CA PHE A 73 1.31 -3.43 7.45
C PHE A 73 2.70 -3.54 6.81
N SER A 74 2.89 -2.85 5.70
CA SER A 74 4.18 -2.74 5.03
C SER A 74 4.75 -1.33 5.11
N LEU A 75 6.08 -1.25 5.08
CA LEU A 75 6.85 -0.02 4.90
C LEU A 75 7.86 -0.22 3.77
N ALA A 76 7.98 0.76 2.87
CA ALA A 76 8.99 0.80 1.84
C ALA A 76 9.72 2.14 1.87
N ILE A 77 11.05 2.11 1.78
CA ILE A 77 11.90 3.30 1.83
C ILE A 77 12.45 3.63 0.43
N ALA A 78 12.69 2.60 -0.35
CA ALA A 78 13.18 2.70 -1.73
C ALA A 78 12.79 1.45 -2.51
N PRO A 79 12.89 1.45 -3.86
CA PRO A 79 12.71 0.25 -4.66
C PRO A 79 13.62 -0.89 -4.18
N GLY A 80 13.01 -2.06 -3.88
CA GLY A 80 13.71 -3.22 -3.35
C GLY A 80 14.07 -3.14 -1.84
N GLU A 81 13.68 -2.08 -1.16
CA GLU A 81 13.92 -1.89 0.27
C GLU A 81 12.60 -1.70 1.02
N ALA A 82 12.02 -2.81 1.42
CA ALA A 82 10.73 -2.86 2.10
C ALA A 82 10.70 -3.92 3.20
N CYS A 83 9.74 -3.76 4.10
CA CYS A 83 9.45 -4.75 5.13
C CYS A 83 7.94 -4.95 5.31
N TYR A 84 7.60 -6.09 5.86
CA TYR A 84 6.27 -6.43 6.32
C TYR A 84 6.27 -6.67 7.82
N VAL A 85 5.28 -6.12 8.53
CA VAL A 85 5.10 -6.24 9.99
C VAL A 85 3.83 -7.04 10.25
N PRO A 86 3.92 -8.35 10.52
CA PRO A 86 2.77 -9.18 10.84
C PRO A 86 2.26 -8.87 12.26
N LEU A 87 0.93 -8.79 12.44
CA LEU A 87 0.30 -8.43 13.71
C LEU A 87 -0.79 -9.43 14.14
N ALA A 88 -1.54 -10.00 13.20
CA ALA A 88 -2.68 -10.86 13.49
C ALA A 88 -2.81 -12.06 12.53
N HIS A 89 -1.68 -12.59 12.06
CA HIS A 89 -1.66 -13.85 11.32
C HIS A 89 -1.86 -15.05 12.25
N GLY A 90 -2.27 -16.19 11.67
CA GLY A 90 -2.44 -17.47 12.38
C GLY A 90 -3.82 -18.07 12.19
N GLY A 91 -4.71 -17.41 11.43
CA GLY A 91 -6.04 -17.94 11.11
C GLY A 91 -6.89 -18.25 12.35
N THR A 92 -7.88 -19.11 12.16
CA THR A 92 -8.81 -19.54 13.23
C THR A 92 -8.46 -20.90 13.86
N ASP A 93 -7.40 -21.54 13.38
CA ASP A 93 -6.97 -22.82 13.93
C ASP A 93 -6.26 -22.62 15.28
N LEU A 94 -6.95 -23.02 16.36
CA LEU A 94 -6.44 -22.92 17.73
C LEU A 94 -5.31 -23.91 18.05
N LEU A 95 -5.11 -24.92 17.19
CA LEU A 95 -4.08 -25.95 17.36
C LEU A 95 -2.83 -25.64 16.53
N ALA A 96 -2.91 -24.72 15.57
CA ALA A 96 -1.75 -24.29 14.77
C ALA A 96 -0.80 -23.45 15.62
N GLU A 97 0.51 -23.68 15.43
CA GLU A 97 1.53 -22.82 16.00
C GLU A 97 1.41 -21.39 15.44
N LYS A 98 1.23 -20.43 16.32
CA LYS A 98 1.09 -19.03 15.89
C LYS A 98 2.45 -18.47 15.50
N PRO A 99 2.54 -17.74 14.38
CA PRO A 99 3.78 -17.09 13.99
C PRO A 99 4.21 -16.06 15.04
N VAL A 100 5.52 -15.85 15.16
CA VAL A 100 6.07 -14.77 15.98
C VAL A 100 5.66 -13.43 15.35
N GLN A 101 5.09 -12.55 16.15
CA GLN A 101 4.56 -11.25 15.73
C GLN A 101 4.74 -10.23 16.84
N ILE A 102 4.84 -8.95 16.47
CA ILE A 102 4.83 -7.87 17.45
C ILE A 102 3.42 -7.75 18.06
N PRO A 103 3.28 -7.57 19.38
CA PRO A 103 1.98 -7.26 19.97
C PRO A 103 1.36 -6.03 19.30
N LEU A 104 0.08 -6.11 18.94
CA LEU A 104 -0.63 -5.06 18.19
C LEU A 104 -0.47 -3.67 18.84
N ALA A 105 -0.65 -3.57 20.16
CA ALA A 105 -0.54 -2.30 20.87
C ALA A 105 0.85 -1.67 20.77
N ASP A 106 1.91 -2.50 20.82
CA ASP A 106 3.30 -2.04 20.72
C ASP A 106 3.62 -1.54 19.31
N ALA A 107 3.17 -2.25 18.27
CA ALA A 107 3.34 -1.84 16.90
C ALA A 107 2.56 -0.55 16.58
N LEU A 108 1.29 -0.47 16.99
CA LEU A 108 0.45 0.70 16.76
C LEU A 108 0.99 1.96 17.44
N SER A 109 1.50 1.83 18.65
CA SER A 109 2.12 2.96 19.37
C SER A 109 3.29 3.56 18.59
N ARG A 110 4.14 2.72 18.00
CA ARG A 110 5.32 3.15 17.24
C ARG A 110 4.99 3.69 15.87
N ILE A 111 4.13 2.97 15.14
CA ILE A 111 3.78 3.41 13.79
C ILE A 111 2.95 4.70 13.80
N LYS A 112 2.18 4.94 14.86
CA LYS A 112 1.45 6.21 15.05
C LYS A 112 2.39 7.41 15.00
N ASP A 113 3.51 7.34 15.70
CA ASP A 113 4.49 8.42 15.75
C ASP A 113 5.13 8.70 14.37
N LEU A 114 5.23 7.70 13.49
CA LEU A 114 5.68 7.88 12.11
C LEU A 114 4.56 8.43 11.22
N LEU A 115 3.36 7.84 11.29
CA LEU A 115 2.26 8.20 10.41
C LEU A 115 1.73 9.62 10.65
N GLU A 116 1.87 10.13 11.87
CA GLU A 116 1.49 11.48 12.25
C GLU A 116 2.65 12.49 12.21
N ASP A 117 3.87 12.06 11.83
CA ASP A 117 5.04 12.93 11.70
C ASP A 117 4.96 13.78 10.43
N ASP A 118 4.80 15.08 10.59
CA ASP A 118 4.68 16.03 9.47
C ASP A 118 5.98 16.18 8.65
N ALA A 119 7.12 15.69 9.16
CA ALA A 119 8.41 15.71 8.46
C ALA A 119 8.59 14.51 7.50
N VAL A 120 7.71 13.52 7.54
CA VAL A 120 7.78 12.32 6.69
C VAL A 120 6.55 12.25 5.80
N LEU A 121 6.73 12.25 4.48
CA LEU A 121 5.64 12.01 3.53
C LEU A 121 5.30 10.51 3.48
N LYS A 122 4.02 10.16 3.67
CA LYS A 122 3.52 8.81 3.46
C LYS A 122 2.90 8.70 2.08
N VAL A 123 3.38 7.75 1.28
CA VAL A 123 2.86 7.46 -0.05
C VAL A 123 2.16 6.11 -0.03
N GLY A 124 0.95 6.05 -0.54
CA GLY A 124 0.21 4.79 -0.62
C GLY A 124 -0.78 4.77 -1.77
N GLN A 125 -1.47 3.67 -1.91
CA GLN A 125 -2.43 3.41 -2.98
C GLN A 125 -3.84 3.26 -2.40
N ASN A 126 -4.79 4.14 -2.75
CA ASN A 126 -6.15 4.14 -2.17
C ASN A 126 -6.14 4.31 -0.63
N LEU A 127 -5.27 5.19 -0.14
CA LEU A 127 -5.01 5.43 1.29
C LEU A 127 -6.26 5.73 2.12
N LYS A 128 -7.37 6.11 1.52
CA LYS A 128 -8.65 6.29 2.25
C LYS A 128 -9.09 5.01 2.96
N TYR A 129 -8.73 3.82 2.42
CA TYR A 129 -8.99 2.55 3.06
C TYR A 129 -8.14 2.42 4.33
N ASP A 130 -6.83 2.58 4.21
CA ASP A 130 -5.85 2.49 5.30
C ASP A 130 -6.15 3.51 6.41
N MET A 131 -6.47 4.74 6.03
CA MET A 131 -6.89 5.80 6.96
C MET A 131 -8.14 5.41 7.73
N SER A 132 -9.09 4.70 7.10
CA SER A 132 -10.31 4.23 7.76
C SER A 132 -10.02 3.10 8.74
N VAL A 133 -9.14 2.15 8.37
CA VAL A 133 -8.68 1.07 9.25
C VAL A 133 -7.94 1.64 10.46
N LEU A 134 -6.97 2.53 10.23
CA LEU A 134 -6.13 3.11 11.29
C LEU A 134 -6.89 4.05 12.20
N ARG A 135 -7.95 4.71 11.71
CA ARG A 135 -8.83 5.54 12.53
C ARG A 135 -9.51 4.77 13.66
N GLN A 136 -9.77 3.47 13.48
CA GLN A 136 -10.29 2.60 14.54
C GLN A 136 -9.32 2.52 15.74
N HIS A 137 -8.04 2.78 15.49
CA HIS A 137 -6.96 2.78 16.49
C HIS A 137 -6.53 4.20 16.91
N GLY A 138 -7.26 5.24 16.49
CA GLY A 138 -6.94 6.63 16.83
C GLY A 138 -5.66 7.14 16.16
N ILE A 139 -5.33 6.62 14.96
CA ILE A 139 -4.16 6.99 14.17
C ILE A 139 -4.61 7.74 12.91
N ALA A 140 -3.95 8.86 12.61
CA ALA A 140 -4.08 9.60 11.37
C ALA A 140 -2.85 9.38 10.48
N ILE A 141 -3.02 9.53 9.15
CA ILE A 141 -1.90 9.56 8.20
C ILE A 141 -1.77 10.99 7.71
N ARG A 142 -0.60 11.62 7.93
CA ARG A 142 -0.31 12.99 7.48
C ARG A 142 1.20 13.31 7.55
N PRO A 143 1.75 14.10 6.59
CA PRO A 143 1.19 14.35 5.27
C PRO A 143 1.17 13.07 4.42
N PHE A 144 0.38 13.05 3.36
CA PHE A 144 0.30 11.88 2.49
C PHE A 144 0.07 12.25 1.02
N ASP A 145 0.50 11.34 0.13
CA ASP A 145 0.14 11.29 -1.28
C ASP A 145 -0.52 9.94 -1.60
N ASP A 146 -1.56 9.96 -2.43
CA ASP A 146 -2.28 8.77 -2.87
C ASP A 146 -2.07 8.55 -4.36
N THR A 147 -1.37 7.49 -4.73
CA THR A 147 -1.00 7.19 -6.12
C THR A 147 -2.22 6.88 -7.00
N MET A 148 -3.31 6.35 -6.44
CA MET A 148 -4.56 6.16 -7.17
C MET A 148 -5.19 7.51 -7.56
N VAL A 149 -5.25 8.45 -6.61
CA VAL A 149 -5.82 9.79 -6.84
C VAL A 149 -4.95 10.57 -7.82
N MET A 150 -3.62 10.53 -7.65
CA MET A 150 -2.68 11.19 -8.57
C MET A 150 -2.84 10.67 -10.00
N SER A 151 -2.93 9.34 -10.17
CA SER A 151 -3.16 8.74 -11.49
C SER A 151 -4.49 9.15 -12.08
N PHE A 152 -5.56 9.21 -11.28
CA PHE A 152 -6.87 9.65 -11.74
C PHE A 152 -6.87 11.12 -12.18
N ASP A 153 -6.17 11.98 -11.45
CA ASP A 153 -6.08 13.41 -11.79
C ASP A 153 -5.28 13.67 -13.08
N LEU A 154 -4.27 12.82 -13.36
CA LEU A 154 -3.42 12.96 -14.54
C LEU A 154 -4.05 12.36 -15.80
N ASP A 155 -4.64 11.18 -15.72
CA ASP A 155 -5.03 10.35 -16.85
C ASP A 155 -6.46 9.78 -16.70
N ALA A 156 -7.41 10.60 -16.23
CA ALA A 156 -8.79 10.17 -16.02
C ALA A 156 -9.41 9.59 -17.29
N GLY A 157 -9.71 8.30 -17.28
CA GLY A 157 -10.42 7.59 -18.35
C GLY A 157 -9.53 6.93 -19.42
N ASP A 158 -8.21 7.04 -19.34
CA ASP A 158 -7.30 6.41 -20.29
C ASP A 158 -6.96 4.96 -19.89
N HIS A 159 -6.96 4.66 -18.59
CA HIS A 159 -6.70 3.32 -18.04
C HIS A 159 -7.32 3.18 -16.63
N GLY A 160 -7.28 2.00 -16.05
CA GLY A 160 -7.63 1.79 -14.65
C GLY A 160 -6.55 2.33 -13.71
N HIS A 161 -6.93 2.61 -12.46
CA HIS A 161 -6.05 3.25 -11.47
C HIS A 161 -5.71 2.30 -10.30
N GLY A 162 -5.89 0.98 -10.51
CA GLY A 162 -5.50 -0.04 -9.52
C GLY A 162 -3.98 -0.24 -9.46
N MET A 163 -3.47 -0.69 -8.32
CA MET A 163 -2.04 -0.88 -8.08
C MET A 163 -1.39 -1.79 -9.14
N ASP A 164 -2.02 -2.93 -9.44
CA ASP A 164 -1.48 -3.90 -10.40
C ASP A 164 -1.30 -3.27 -11.78
N GLU A 165 -2.31 -2.52 -12.24
CA GLU A 165 -2.29 -1.86 -13.55
C GLU A 165 -1.27 -0.74 -13.60
N LEU A 166 -1.21 0.11 -12.58
CA LEU A 166 -0.23 1.21 -12.51
C LEU A 166 1.20 0.68 -12.41
N SER A 167 1.43 -0.38 -11.65
CA SER A 167 2.73 -1.04 -11.54
C SER A 167 3.20 -1.61 -12.88
N GLU A 168 2.31 -2.28 -13.62
CA GLU A 168 2.63 -2.80 -14.95
C GLU A 168 2.86 -1.66 -15.96
N LEU A 169 2.00 -0.63 -15.95
CA LEU A 169 2.06 0.49 -16.88
C LEU A 169 3.32 1.35 -16.70
N TYR A 170 3.61 1.75 -15.47
CA TYR A 170 4.68 2.71 -15.19
C TYR A 170 6.02 2.07 -14.85
N LEU A 171 6.02 0.88 -14.22
CA LEU A 171 7.22 0.23 -13.72
C LEU A 171 7.58 -1.03 -14.52
N GLY A 172 6.68 -1.54 -15.37
CA GLY A 172 6.87 -2.82 -16.06
C GLY A 172 6.92 -4.01 -15.09
N HIS A 173 6.45 -3.82 -13.86
CA HIS A 173 6.44 -4.82 -12.80
C HIS A 173 5.03 -5.38 -12.62
N LYS A 174 4.93 -6.72 -12.57
CA LYS A 174 3.67 -7.40 -12.29
C LYS A 174 3.67 -7.88 -10.83
N PRO A 175 2.87 -7.26 -9.96
CA PRO A 175 2.79 -7.64 -8.55
C PRO A 175 2.22 -9.04 -8.33
N ILE A 176 2.47 -9.60 -7.15
CA ILE A 176 1.77 -10.79 -6.68
C ILE A 176 0.32 -10.40 -6.40
N SER A 177 -0.63 -11.01 -7.12
CA SER A 177 -2.03 -10.63 -6.96
C SER A 177 -2.60 -11.14 -5.63
N TYR A 178 -3.46 -10.34 -5.00
CA TYR A 178 -4.18 -10.75 -3.78
C TYR A 178 -4.88 -12.11 -3.94
N LYS A 179 -5.48 -12.37 -5.11
CA LYS A 179 -6.17 -13.62 -5.41
C LYS A 179 -5.22 -14.83 -5.44
N SER A 180 -3.96 -14.65 -5.80
CA SER A 180 -2.98 -15.74 -5.80
C SER A 180 -2.62 -16.19 -4.39
N LEU A 181 -2.68 -15.28 -3.42
CA LEU A 181 -2.40 -15.55 -2.00
C LEU A 181 -3.62 -16.10 -1.25
N THR A 182 -4.79 -15.51 -1.49
CA THR A 182 -6.00 -15.84 -0.73
C THR A 182 -6.92 -16.84 -1.43
N GLY A 183 -6.70 -17.12 -2.72
CA GLY A 183 -7.61 -17.93 -3.52
C GLY A 183 -8.85 -17.13 -3.96
N THR A 184 -9.85 -17.83 -4.52
CA THR A 184 -11.08 -17.23 -5.04
C THR A 184 -12.32 -18.07 -4.71
N GLY A 185 -13.49 -17.41 -4.68
CA GLY A 185 -14.78 -18.08 -4.48
C GLY A 185 -14.89 -18.75 -3.12
N LYS A 186 -15.44 -20.00 -3.09
CA LYS A 186 -15.70 -20.71 -1.83
C LYS A 186 -14.45 -21.19 -1.09
N SER A 187 -13.31 -21.24 -1.77
CA SER A 187 -12.01 -21.62 -1.19
C SER A 187 -11.18 -20.42 -0.77
N GLN A 188 -11.70 -19.22 -0.90
CA GLN A 188 -10.99 -18.01 -0.49
C GLN A 188 -10.80 -18.01 1.02
N ILE A 189 -9.53 -17.80 1.44
CA ILE A 189 -9.15 -17.65 2.85
C ILE A 189 -9.03 -16.16 3.20
N SER A 190 -9.18 -15.84 4.49
CA SER A 190 -8.82 -14.51 4.99
C SER A 190 -7.32 -14.29 4.87
N PHE A 191 -6.89 -13.04 4.66
CA PHE A 191 -5.46 -12.70 4.64
C PHE A 191 -4.76 -13.08 5.95
N ALA A 192 -5.45 -13.06 7.08
CA ALA A 192 -4.94 -13.55 8.37
C ALA A 192 -4.52 -15.03 8.35
N ALA A 193 -5.00 -15.82 7.40
CA ALA A 193 -4.65 -17.22 7.22
C ALA A 193 -3.52 -17.43 6.19
N VAL A 194 -3.07 -16.38 5.50
CA VAL A 194 -1.93 -16.43 4.59
C VAL A 194 -0.66 -16.63 5.42
N PRO A 195 0.24 -17.56 5.04
CA PRO A 195 1.52 -17.70 5.72
C PRO A 195 2.33 -16.39 5.70
N VAL A 196 2.90 -15.99 6.83
CA VAL A 196 3.66 -14.74 6.96
C VAL A 196 4.78 -14.63 5.92
N ALA A 197 5.46 -15.73 5.61
CA ALA A 197 6.51 -15.74 4.59
C ALA A 197 6.00 -15.44 3.17
N GLU A 198 4.74 -15.74 2.86
CA GLU A 198 4.12 -15.38 1.59
C GLU A 198 3.58 -13.94 1.61
N ALA A 199 3.07 -13.49 2.75
CA ALA A 199 2.61 -12.12 2.94
C ALA A 199 3.76 -11.09 2.93
N THR A 200 4.99 -11.53 3.19
CA THR A 200 6.20 -10.67 3.18
C THR A 200 6.70 -10.38 1.75
N LYS A 201 6.30 -11.15 0.75
CA LYS A 201 6.73 -11.01 -0.65
C LYS A 201 5.90 -9.99 -1.41
#